data_d46a5b7df9e655e617eab5544ea5a496
#
_entry.id   d46a5b7df9e655e617eab5544ea5a496
#
_cell.length_a   1.000
_cell.length_b   1.000
_cell.length_c   1.000
_cell.angle_alpha   90.00
_cell.angle_beta   90.00
_cell.angle_gamma   90.00
#
_symmetry.space_group_name_H-M   'P 1'
#
loop_
_entity.id
_entity.type
_entity.pdbx_description
1 polymer ?
#
loop_
_entity_poly.entity_id
_entity_poly.type
_entity_poly.pdbx_seq_one_letter_code
_entity_poly.pdbx_strand_id
1 'polypeptide(L)' 'MEKEVDEKIIRLETKLAYMEDFVNQLQAVSVGHTETIERLKAENKLLLQRLSEISDILEGDIPNRKPPHY' A
#
# COMPACT_ATOMS: atom_id res chain seq x y z
N MET A 1 -9.06 -5.60 -49.50
CA MET A 1 -8.32 -6.43 -48.55
C MET A 1 -7.26 -5.66 -47.80
N GLU A 2 -6.43 -4.91 -48.47
CA GLU A 2 -5.42 -4.09 -47.80
C GLU A 2 -6.07 -3.05 -46.87
N LYS A 3 -7.18 -2.49 -47.28
CA LYS A 3 -7.91 -1.51 -46.49
C LYS A 3 -8.45 -2.11 -45.19
N GLU A 4 -8.95 -3.35 -45.25
CA GLU A 4 -9.44 -4.03 -44.06
C GLU A 4 -8.32 -4.36 -43.09
N VAL A 5 -7.17 -4.77 -43.60
CA VAL A 5 -6.00 -5.06 -42.80
C VAL A 5 -5.51 -3.76 -42.12
N ASP A 6 -5.43 -2.68 -42.87
CA ASP A 6 -5.01 -1.40 -42.35
C ASP A 6 -5.96 -0.90 -41.27
N GLU A 7 -7.25 -1.07 -41.44
CA GLU A 7 -8.24 -0.70 -40.42
C GLU A 7 -8.09 -1.52 -39.15
N LYS A 8 -7.81 -2.82 -39.30
CA LYS A 8 -7.58 -3.68 -38.14
C LYS A 8 -6.32 -3.29 -37.41
N ILE A 9 -5.25 -2.96 -38.13
CA ILE A 9 -4.00 -2.52 -37.54
C ILE A 9 -4.22 -1.23 -36.76
N ILE A 10 -4.92 -0.27 -37.32
CA ILE A 10 -5.22 0.98 -36.65
C ILE A 10 -6.01 0.74 -35.38
N ARG A 11 -6.99 -0.14 -35.42
CA ARG A 11 -7.77 -0.48 -34.21
C ARG A 11 -6.92 -1.15 -33.16
N LEU A 12 -6.03 -2.04 -33.57
CA LEU A 12 -5.11 -2.69 -32.63
C LEU A 12 -4.15 -1.70 -32.01
N GLU A 13 -3.60 -0.81 -32.81
CA GLU A 13 -2.70 0.24 -32.30
C GLU A 13 -3.41 1.14 -31.30
N THR A 14 -4.67 1.48 -31.59
CA THR A 14 -5.48 2.31 -30.69
C THR A 14 -5.71 1.58 -29.37
N LYS A 15 -6.07 0.29 -29.44
CA LYS A 15 -6.27 -0.52 -28.23
C LYS A 15 -4.99 -0.64 -27.42
N LEU A 16 -3.85 -0.83 -28.10
CA LEU A 16 -2.56 -0.91 -27.42
C LEU A 16 -2.23 0.40 -26.71
N ALA A 17 -2.50 1.52 -27.37
CA ALA A 17 -2.25 2.83 -26.76
C ALA A 17 -3.09 3.01 -25.47
N TYR A 18 -4.36 2.62 -25.51
CA TYR A 18 -5.20 2.69 -24.33
C TYR A 18 -4.71 1.74 -23.23
N MET A 19 -4.28 0.55 -23.61
CA MET A 19 -3.76 -0.42 -22.65
C MET A 19 -2.47 0.06 -22.01
N GLU A 20 -1.57 0.64 -22.78
CA GLU A 20 -0.33 1.21 -22.26
C GLU A 20 -0.63 2.34 -21.28
N ASP A 21 -1.57 3.20 -21.61
CA ASP A 21 -1.98 4.29 -20.73
C ASP A 21 -2.56 3.72 -19.43
N PHE A 22 -3.40 2.71 -19.54
CA PHE A 22 -3.99 2.06 -18.37
C PHE A 22 -2.94 1.43 -17.48
N VAL A 23 -1.96 0.74 -18.07
CA VAL A 23 -0.85 0.16 -17.31
C VAL A 23 -0.06 1.23 -16.58
N ASN A 24 0.21 2.35 -17.25
CA ASN A 24 0.92 3.46 -16.63
C ASN A 24 0.13 4.03 -15.44
N GLN A 25 -1.18 4.14 -15.57
CA GLN A 25 -2.04 4.58 -14.48
C GLN A 25 -2.02 3.59 -13.33
N LEU A 26 -2.07 2.29 -13.63
CA LEU A 26 -1.99 1.24 -12.60
C LEU A 26 -0.66 1.29 -11.87
N GLN A 27 0.44 1.54 -12.57
CA GLN A 27 1.75 1.67 -11.95
C GLN A 27 1.78 2.84 -10.98
N ALA A 28 1.23 3.98 -11.38
CA ALA A 28 1.18 5.15 -10.51
C ALA A 28 0.35 4.86 -9.25
N VAL A 29 -0.79 4.20 -9.41
CA VAL A 29 -1.63 3.80 -8.27
C VAL A 29 -0.88 2.83 -7.36
N SER A 30 -0.18 1.86 -7.95
CA SER A 30 0.59 0.87 -7.18
C SER A 30 1.69 1.54 -6.35
N VAL A 31 2.41 2.49 -6.94
CA VAL A 31 3.44 3.24 -6.21
C VAL A 31 2.81 4.02 -5.05
N GLY A 32 1.68 4.68 -5.31
CA GLY A 32 0.95 5.41 -4.27
C GLY A 32 0.51 4.50 -3.13
N HIS A 33 0.03 3.31 -3.44
CA HIS A 33 -0.36 2.33 -2.43
C HIS A 33 0.84 1.86 -1.61
N THR A 34 1.98 1.64 -2.26
CA THR A 34 3.21 1.23 -1.56
C THR A 34 3.65 2.30 -0.57
N GLU A 35 3.63 3.55 -0.97
CA GLU A 35 3.98 4.66 -0.09
C GLU A 35 3.03 4.75 1.11
N THR A 36 1.74 4.57 0.85
CA THR A 36 0.74 4.58 1.92
C THR A 36 0.95 3.43 2.90
N ILE A 37 1.23 2.24 2.39
CA ILE A 37 1.49 1.08 3.23
C ILE A 37 2.72 1.31 4.11
N GLU A 38 3.79 1.83 3.55
CA GLU A 38 5.00 2.11 4.31
C GLU A 38 4.78 3.15 5.39
N ARG A 39 4.01 4.19 5.08
CA ARG A 39 3.64 5.20 6.07
C ARG A 39 2.81 4.59 7.20
N LEU A 40 1.82 3.77 6.85
CA LEU A 40 0.98 3.11 7.85
C LEU A 40 1.78 2.15 8.71
N LYS A 41 2.74 1.44 8.14
CA LYS A 41 3.63 0.58 8.92
C LYS A 41 4.46 1.38 9.92
N ALA A 42 4.97 2.52 9.50
CA ALA A 42 5.75 3.38 10.39
C ALA A 42 4.89 3.94 11.51
N GLU A 43 3.69 4.41 11.20
CA GLU A 43 2.74 4.90 12.20
C GLU A 43 2.35 3.81 13.17
N ASN A 44 2.10 2.61 12.67
CA ASN A 44 1.73 1.47 13.49
C ASN A 44 2.85 1.10 14.45
N LYS A 45 4.07 1.09 13.97
CA LYS A 45 5.25 0.82 14.81
C LYS A 45 5.38 1.86 15.92
N LEU A 46 5.19 3.12 15.59
CA LEU A 46 5.25 4.21 16.57
C LEU A 46 4.15 4.05 17.63
N LEU A 47 2.93 3.74 17.20
CA LEU A 47 1.82 3.51 18.12
C LEU A 47 2.09 2.34 19.06
N LEU A 48 2.65 1.27 18.55
CA LEU A 48 3.01 0.11 19.37
C LEU A 48 4.07 0.47 20.41
N GLN A 49 5.05 1.28 20.02
CA GLN A 49 6.06 1.76 20.95
C GLN A 49 5.43 2.60 22.07
N ARG A 50 4.52 3.50 21.72
CA ARG A 50 3.84 4.33 22.71
C ARG A 50 2.96 3.52 23.64
N LEU A 51 2.27 2.52 23.11
CA LEU A 51 1.48 1.61 23.93
C LEU A 51 2.36 0.85 24.92
N SER A 52 3.51 0.39 24.47
CA SER A 52 4.47 -0.28 25.33
C SER A 52 4.97 0.63 26.45
N GLU A 53 5.28 1.88 26.14
CA GLU A 53 5.71 2.87 27.12
C GLU A 53 4.63 3.13 28.16
N ILE A 54 3.39 3.29 27.72
CA ILE A 54 2.26 3.50 28.61
C ILE A 54 2.04 2.31 29.51
N SER A 55 2.12 1.11 28.94
CA SER A 55 2.00 -0.13 29.70
C SER A 55 3.07 -0.24 30.79
N ASP A 56 4.31 0.11 30.46
CA ASP A 56 5.42 0.10 31.41
C ASP A 56 5.19 1.10 32.55
N ILE A 57 4.70 2.28 32.22
CA ILE A 57 4.38 3.30 33.22
C ILE A 57 3.29 2.82 34.15
N LEU A 58 2.23 2.22 33.62
CA LEU A 58 1.12 1.71 34.41
C LEU A 58 1.58 0.57 35.32
N GLU A 59 2.41 -0.32 34.83
CA GLU A 59 2.95 -1.42 35.60
C GLU A 59 3.89 -0.91 36.72
N GLY A 60 4.65 0.13 36.42
CA GLY A 60 5.52 0.78 37.40
C GLY A 60 4.75 1.44 38.53
N ASP A 61 3.57 1.98 38.25
CA ASP A 61 2.72 2.63 39.24
C ASP A 61 1.94 1.65 40.12
N ILE A 62 1.89 0.38 39.74
CA ILE A 62 1.18 -0.65 40.52
C ILE A 62 2.16 -1.77 40.87
N PRO A 63 2.92 -1.59 41.94
CA PRO A 63 4.02 -2.54 42.26
C PRO A 63 3.57 -3.97 42.61
N ASN A 64 2.35 -4.14 43.03
CA ASN A 64 1.84 -5.47 43.38
C ASN A 64 1.22 -6.23 42.23
N ARG A 65 1.19 -5.62 41.09
CA ARG A 65 0.60 -6.23 39.90
C ARG A 65 1.63 -7.04 39.16
N LYS A 66 1.36 -8.32 39.03
CA LYS A 66 2.21 -9.16 38.22
C LYS A 66 1.79 -9.06 36.77
N PRO A 67 2.73 -8.86 35.84
CA PRO A 67 2.38 -8.90 34.44
C PRO A 67 1.87 -10.30 34.08
N PRO A 68 0.89 -10.39 33.23
CA PRO A 68 0.40 -11.69 32.80
C PRO A 68 1.47 -12.44 32.02
N HIS A 69 1.62 -13.69 32.33
CA HIS A 69 2.57 -14.58 31.68
C HIS A 69 1.79 -15.64 30.91
N TYR A 70 1.94 -15.64 29.66
CA TYR A 70 1.22 -16.59 28.82
C TYR A 70 2.10 -17.19 27.79
#